data_df8c9bcb6b283618b35046b60dbf9bbf
#
_entry.id   df8c9bcb6b283618b35046b60dbf9bbf
#
_cell.length_a   1.000
_cell.length_b   1.000
_cell.length_c   1.000
_cell.angle_alpha   90.00
_cell.angle_beta   90.00
_cell.angle_gamma   90.00
#
_symmetry.space_group_name_H-M   'P 1'
#
loop_
_entity.id
_entity.type
_entity.pdbx_description
1 polymer ?
#
loop_
_entity_poly.entity_id
_entity_poly.type
_entity_poly.pdbx_seq_one_letter_code
_entity_poly.pdbx_strand_id
1 'polypeptide(L)'
;MSETSYNGWPASKDRLAIGIKSYTVPGTTVKLACAEKVAPLLIGFAEEFHKLIEPIDGSNDDWGYCYRMVRGSTDKLSNHSSGTALDLNAGSHALGKIGTFDAAKVPMIRALAKKYGLKWGGDYINRKDEMHFEIALDAAKVATLITKLELDNA
;
A
#
# COMPACT_ATOMS: atom_id res chain seq x y z
N MET A 1 -6.08 -25.25 -0.07
CA MET A 1 -4.96 -24.47 -0.58
C MET A 1 -5.21 -23.00 -0.32
N SER A 2 -4.21 -22.34 0.22
CA SER A 2 -4.31 -20.89 0.43
C SER A 2 -4.03 -20.15 -0.87
N GLU A 3 -4.78 -19.10 -1.10
CA GLU A 3 -4.53 -18.20 -2.22
C GLU A 3 -3.39 -17.24 -1.89
N THR A 4 -2.73 -16.72 -2.92
CA THR A 4 -1.76 -15.65 -2.77
C THR A 4 -2.10 -14.50 -3.70
N SER A 5 -1.77 -13.30 -3.29
CA SER A 5 -1.86 -12.13 -4.16
C SER A 5 -0.67 -12.11 -5.13
N TYR A 6 -0.71 -11.17 -6.06
CA TYR A 6 0.29 -11.07 -7.13
C TYR A 6 1.72 -10.96 -6.58
N ASN A 7 1.91 -10.31 -5.42
CA ASN A 7 3.23 -10.19 -4.78
C ASN A 7 3.60 -11.36 -3.87
N GLY A 8 2.79 -12.43 -3.87
CA GLY A 8 3.12 -13.67 -3.16
C GLY A 8 2.66 -13.75 -1.71
N TRP A 9 2.00 -12.72 -1.18
CA TRP A 9 1.49 -12.73 0.19
C TRP A 9 0.17 -13.49 0.28
N PRO A 10 -0.13 -14.12 1.44
CA PRO A 10 -1.41 -14.82 1.61
C PRO A 10 -2.61 -13.90 1.41
N ALA A 11 -3.54 -14.31 0.58
CA ALA A 11 -4.76 -13.57 0.26
C ALA A 11 -5.98 -14.40 0.65
N SER A 12 -7.07 -13.73 1.06
CA SER A 12 -8.30 -14.41 1.42
C SER A 12 -9.47 -13.44 1.45
N LYS A 13 -10.66 -13.95 1.17
CA LYS A 13 -11.91 -13.25 1.43
C LYS A 13 -12.15 -13.13 2.94
N ASP A 14 -11.56 -14.04 3.72
CA ASP A 14 -11.67 -14.04 5.17
C ASP A 14 -10.57 -13.17 5.76
N ARG A 15 -10.95 -11.98 6.20
CA ARG A 15 -10.01 -11.01 6.81
C ARG A 15 -9.26 -11.61 7.99
N LEU A 16 -9.93 -12.36 8.84
CA LEU A 16 -9.31 -12.93 10.04
C LEU A 16 -8.24 -13.94 9.68
N ALA A 17 -8.43 -14.71 8.62
CA ALA A 17 -7.49 -15.75 8.21
C ALA A 17 -6.11 -15.19 7.86
N ILE A 18 -6.04 -13.93 7.43
CA ILE A 18 -4.79 -13.28 7.01
C ILE A 18 -4.43 -12.07 7.88
N GLY A 19 -5.06 -11.94 9.04
CA GLY A 19 -4.71 -10.92 10.02
C GLY A 19 -4.99 -9.48 9.60
N ILE A 20 -6.05 -9.24 8.87
CA ILE A 20 -6.44 -7.88 8.47
C ILE A 20 -7.00 -7.13 9.66
N LYS A 21 -6.45 -5.95 9.93
CA LYS A 21 -6.91 -5.03 10.96
C LYS A 21 -6.97 -3.62 10.39
N SER A 22 -7.76 -2.76 11.01
CA SER A 22 -7.84 -1.34 10.64
C SER A 22 -6.92 -0.51 11.53
N TYR A 23 -6.19 0.41 10.91
CA TYR A 23 -5.23 1.28 11.60
C TYR A 23 -5.52 2.73 11.22
N THR A 24 -5.53 3.61 12.22
CA THR A 24 -5.61 5.05 11.94
C THR A 24 -4.21 5.54 11.58
N VAL A 25 -4.10 6.25 10.46
CA VAL A 25 -2.83 6.89 10.09
C VAL A 25 -2.58 8.05 11.05
N PRO A 26 -1.45 8.06 11.79
CA PRO A 26 -1.18 9.12 12.76
C PRO A 26 -1.23 10.51 12.13
N GLY A 27 -1.84 11.45 12.84
CA GLY A 27 -2.02 12.82 12.37
C GLY A 27 -3.21 13.01 11.43
N THR A 28 -4.00 11.96 11.18
CA THR A 28 -5.18 12.01 10.31
C THR A 28 -6.35 11.30 10.95
N THR A 29 -7.52 11.39 10.32
CA THR A 29 -8.70 10.59 10.69
C THR A 29 -8.87 9.39 9.76
N VAL A 30 -7.93 9.17 8.85
CA VAL A 30 -8.00 8.10 7.85
C VAL A 30 -7.68 6.76 8.48
N LYS A 31 -8.54 5.75 8.26
CA LYS A 31 -8.31 4.39 8.69
C LYS A 31 -8.06 3.53 7.47
N LEU A 32 -6.98 2.73 7.53
CA LEU A 32 -6.62 1.82 6.46
C LEU A 32 -6.57 0.40 7.00
N ALA A 33 -7.20 -0.54 6.28
CA ALA A 33 -7.19 -1.94 6.64
C ALA A 33 -6.05 -2.65 5.91
N CYS A 34 -5.20 -3.35 6.64
CA CYS A 34 -4.08 -4.09 6.05
C CYS A 34 -3.67 -5.25 6.95
N ALA A 35 -2.80 -6.11 6.44
CA ALA A 35 -2.31 -7.24 7.22
C ALA A 35 -1.38 -6.76 8.34
N GLU A 36 -1.56 -7.35 9.51
CA GLU A 36 -0.82 -6.97 10.72
C GLU A 36 0.70 -7.02 10.50
N LYS A 37 1.20 -8.03 9.80
CA LYS A 37 2.65 -8.18 9.58
C LYS A 37 3.28 -7.03 8.79
N VAL A 38 2.52 -6.39 7.93
CA VAL A 38 3.04 -5.29 7.08
C VAL A 38 2.55 -3.92 7.53
N ALA A 39 1.66 -3.87 8.51
CA ALA A 39 1.07 -2.61 8.97
C ALA A 39 2.11 -1.56 9.36
N PRO A 40 3.19 -1.89 10.11
CA PRO A 40 4.19 -0.86 10.44
C PRO A 40 4.78 -0.18 9.22
N LEU A 41 5.01 -0.92 8.13
CA LEU A 41 5.56 -0.35 6.90
C LEU A 41 4.52 0.47 6.15
N LEU A 42 3.31 -0.07 5.96
CA LEU A 42 2.27 0.62 5.20
C LEU A 42 1.76 1.87 5.93
N ILE A 43 1.51 1.77 7.22
CA ILE A 43 1.00 2.90 7.99
C ILE A 43 2.11 3.93 8.21
N GLY A 44 3.35 3.50 8.45
CA GLY A 44 4.49 4.43 8.52
C GLY A 44 4.69 5.19 7.22
N PHE A 45 4.57 4.50 6.09
CA PHE A 45 4.62 5.15 4.78
C PHE A 45 3.48 6.18 4.62
N ALA A 46 2.26 5.79 4.94
CA ALA A 46 1.09 6.68 4.82
C ALA A 46 1.23 7.93 5.68
N GLU A 47 1.77 7.78 6.89
CA GLU A 47 2.03 8.91 7.78
C GLU A 47 3.01 9.90 7.17
N GLU A 48 4.15 9.41 6.66
CA GLU A 48 5.15 10.28 6.03
C GLU A 48 4.65 10.84 4.70
N PHE A 49 3.89 10.06 3.93
CA PHE A 49 3.25 10.55 2.71
C PHE A 49 2.37 11.77 3.01
N HIS A 50 1.55 11.66 4.05
CA HIS A 50 0.67 12.75 4.49
C HIS A 50 1.46 14.03 4.82
N LYS A 51 2.61 13.88 5.49
CA LYS A 51 3.42 15.01 5.94
C LYS A 51 4.28 15.60 4.84
N LEU A 52 4.84 14.76 3.96
CA LEU A 52 5.91 15.16 3.05
C LEU A 52 5.48 15.29 1.60
N ILE A 53 4.48 14.53 1.17
CA ILE A 53 4.04 14.52 -0.22
C ILE A 53 2.78 15.36 -0.40
N GLU A 54 1.68 14.90 0.21
CA GLU A 54 0.41 15.63 0.18
C GLU A 54 -0.51 15.07 1.26
N PRO A 55 -1.42 15.90 1.82
CA PRO A 55 -2.32 15.44 2.84
C PRO A 55 -3.27 14.34 2.34
N ILE A 56 -3.53 13.35 3.19
CA ILE A 56 -4.64 12.43 3.04
C ILE A 56 -5.72 12.91 4.01
N ASP A 57 -6.91 13.18 3.51
CA ASP A 57 -7.88 14.02 4.24
C ASP A 57 -9.19 13.32 4.59
N GLY A 58 -9.30 12.03 4.29
CA GLY A 58 -10.52 11.31 4.60
C GLY A 58 -11.68 11.55 3.64
N SER A 59 -11.40 12.00 2.42
CA SER A 59 -12.43 12.16 1.37
C SER A 59 -12.98 10.82 0.87
N ASN A 60 -12.72 9.72 1.58
CA ASN A 60 -13.12 8.36 1.24
C ASN A 60 -12.49 7.86 -0.06
N ASP A 61 -11.29 8.32 -0.36
CA ASP A 61 -10.53 7.87 -1.53
C ASP A 61 -9.17 7.27 -1.15
N ASP A 62 -9.08 6.73 0.07
CA ASP A 62 -7.90 6.01 0.57
C ASP A 62 -8.33 4.61 0.97
N TRP A 63 -7.66 3.59 0.43
CA TRP A 63 -8.02 2.20 0.66
C TRP A 63 -6.83 1.31 0.95
N GLY A 64 -7.10 0.25 1.71
CA GLY A 64 -6.17 -0.86 1.92
C GLY A 64 -6.75 -2.16 1.42
N TYR A 65 -7.07 -3.09 2.32
CA TYR A 65 -7.56 -4.41 1.96
C TYR A 65 -8.85 -4.35 1.14
N CYS A 66 -8.86 -5.12 0.05
CA CYS A 66 -10.02 -5.38 -0.78
C CYS A 66 -9.79 -6.67 -1.55
N TYR A 67 -10.68 -7.64 -1.43
CA TYR A 67 -10.53 -8.90 -2.15
C TYR A 67 -11.06 -8.77 -3.58
N ARG A 68 -10.14 -8.73 -4.53
CA ARG A 68 -10.49 -8.65 -5.96
C ARG A 68 -9.32 -9.08 -6.83
N MET A 69 -9.60 -9.39 -8.09
CA MET A 69 -8.56 -9.64 -9.08
C MET A 69 -7.86 -8.33 -9.47
N VAL A 70 -6.65 -8.45 -10.00
CA VAL A 70 -6.00 -7.33 -10.68
C VAL A 70 -6.91 -6.88 -11.82
N ARG A 71 -7.09 -5.58 -11.99
CA ARG A 71 -7.96 -5.05 -13.04
C ARG A 71 -7.50 -5.54 -14.41
N GLY A 72 -8.46 -6.13 -15.16
CA GLY A 72 -8.18 -6.73 -16.47
C GLY A 72 -7.70 -8.17 -16.40
N SER A 73 -7.55 -8.75 -15.21
CA SER A 73 -7.15 -10.15 -15.04
C SER A 73 -8.31 -10.99 -14.53
N THR A 74 -8.31 -12.27 -14.92
CA THR A 74 -9.28 -13.26 -14.43
C THR A 74 -8.62 -14.31 -13.51
N ASP A 75 -7.29 -14.26 -13.36
CA ASP A 75 -6.55 -15.30 -12.63
C ASP A 75 -5.54 -14.76 -11.62
N LYS A 76 -5.36 -13.43 -11.56
CA LYS A 76 -4.37 -12.84 -10.65
C LYS A 76 -5.06 -11.97 -9.60
N LEU A 77 -4.90 -12.34 -8.33
CA LEU A 77 -5.42 -11.57 -7.21
C LEU A 77 -4.60 -10.29 -7.01
N SER A 78 -5.30 -9.18 -6.84
CA SER A 78 -4.69 -7.90 -6.48
C SER A 78 -3.96 -8.00 -5.14
N ASN A 79 -2.89 -7.23 -4.98
CA ASN A 79 -2.16 -7.16 -3.71
C ASN A 79 -3.01 -6.54 -2.58
N HIS A 80 -4.08 -5.85 -2.91
CA HIS A 80 -5.08 -5.46 -1.91
C HIS A 80 -5.75 -6.67 -1.25
N SER A 81 -5.85 -7.79 -1.98
CA SER A 81 -6.49 -9.02 -1.47
C SER A 81 -5.73 -9.70 -0.34
N SER A 82 -4.45 -9.38 -0.18
CA SER A 82 -3.61 -9.86 0.93
C SER A 82 -3.42 -8.81 2.01
N GLY A 83 -3.99 -7.61 1.83
CA GLY A 83 -3.78 -6.51 2.77
C GLY A 83 -2.36 -5.94 2.72
N THR A 84 -1.69 -6.04 1.58
CA THR A 84 -0.28 -5.61 1.44
C THR A 84 -0.13 -4.43 0.47
N ALA A 85 -1.22 -3.75 0.16
CA ALA A 85 -1.22 -2.59 -0.72
C ALA A 85 -2.16 -1.51 -0.20
N LEU A 86 -1.82 -0.26 -0.55
CA LEU A 86 -2.64 0.93 -0.25
C LEU A 86 -2.88 1.71 -1.53
N ASP A 87 -4.04 2.33 -1.63
CA ASP A 87 -4.31 3.41 -2.57
C ASP A 87 -4.52 4.67 -1.75
N LEU A 88 -3.80 5.74 -2.08
CA LEU A 88 -3.90 7.03 -1.38
C LEU A 88 -4.34 8.11 -2.35
N ASN A 89 -5.31 8.94 -1.92
CA ASN A 89 -5.86 10.05 -2.71
C ASN A 89 -6.26 9.62 -4.13
N ALA A 90 -6.98 8.51 -4.22
CA ALA A 90 -7.35 7.91 -5.51
C ALA A 90 -8.08 8.87 -6.45
N GLY A 91 -8.89 9.78 -5.90
CA GLY A 91 -9.61 10.76 -6.70
C GLY A 91 -8.71 11.71 -7.48
N SER A 92 -7.51 12.00 -6.95
CA SER A 92 -6.52 12.88 -7.58
C SER A 92 -5.53 12.12 -8.46
N HIS A 93 -5.41 10.81 -8.31
CA HIS A 93 -4.39 10.00 -8.97
C HIS A 93 -5.00 8.76 -9.60
N ALA A 94 -6.03 8.94 -10.41
CA ALA A 94 -6.83 7.85 -10.97
C ALA A 94 -6.01 6.87 -11.81
N LEU A 95 -6.39 5.60 -11.75
CA LEU A 95 -5.74 4.54 -12.52
C LEU A 95 -5.63 4.92 -14.01
N GLY A 96 -4.44 4.77 -14.56
CA GLY A 96 -4.14 5.09 -15.95
C GLY A 96 -3.77 6.55 -16.21
N LYS A 97 -3.97 7.43 -15.24
CA LYS A 97 -3.55 8.82 -15.37
C LYS A 97 -2.05 8.94 -15.09
N ILE A 98 -1.37 9.81 -15.82
CA ILE A 98 0.07 10.01 -15.74
C ILE A 98 0.37 11.46 -15.37
N GLY A 99 1.38 11.67 -14.53
CA GLY A 99 1.83 13.00 -14.17
C GLY A 99 0.87 13.73 -13.23
N THR A 100 0.17 12.99 -12.36
CA THR A 100 -0.80 13.58 -11.43
C THR A 100 -0.13 14.20 -10.20
N PHE A 101 1.14 13.88 -9.93
CA PHE A 101 1.94 14.54 -8.89
C PHE A 101 2.85 15.59 -9.51
N ASP A 102 3.15 16.65 -8.76
CA ASP A 102 4.20 17.58 -9.18
C ASP A 102 5.51 16.85 -9.44
N ALA A 103 6.21 17.24 -10.49
CA ALA A 103 7.47 16.59 -10.88
C ALA A 103 8.48 16.60 -9.72
N ALA A 104 8.50 17.65 -8.90
CA ALA A 104 9.39 17.74 -7.75
C ALA A 104 9.06 16.72 -6.66
N LYS A 105 7.81 16.23 -6.59
CA LYS A 105 7.39 15.23 -5.59
C LYS A 105 7.74 13.81 -5.99
N VAL A 106 7.90 13.54 -7.27
CA VAL A 106 8.12 12.17 -7.77
C VAL A 106 9.38 11.52 -7.18
N PRO A 107 10.55 12.17 -7.15
CA PRO A 107 11.72 11.59 -6.49
C PRO A 107 11.50 11.35 -5.00
N MET A 108 10.74 12.20 -4.33
CA MET A 108 10.42 12.05 -2.91
C MET A 108 9.54 10.82 -2.68
N ILE A 109 8.55 10.61 -3.55
CA ILE A 109 7.67 9.43 -3.48
C ILE A 109 8.49 8.16 -3.64
N ARG A 110 9.38 8.10 -4.62
CA ARG A 110 10.23 6.95 -4.88
C ARG A 110 11.17 6.66 -3.70
N ALA A 111 11.78 7.68 -3.13
CA ALA A 111 12.65 7.52 -1.98
C ALA A 111 11.88 7.02 -0.76
N LEU A 112 10.68 7.56 -0.53
CA LEU A 112 9.84 7.17 0.58
C LEU A 112 9.34 5.72 0.43
N ALA A 113 8.90 5.36 -0.76
CA ALA A 113 8.48 3.98 -1.04
C ALA A 113 9.63 3.00 -0.80
N LYS A 114 10.82 3.32 -1.27
CA LYS A 114 12.01 2.48 -1.06
C LYS A 114 12.33 2.32 0.42
N LYS A 115 12.24 3.40 1.19
CA LYS A 115 12.49 3.37 2.64
C LYS A 115 11.62 2.33 3.34
N TYR A 116 10.36 2.22 2.93
CA TYR A 116 9.38 1.32 3.54
C TYR A 116 9.22 -0.02 2.83
N GLY A 117 10.09 -0.32 1.86
CA GLY A 117 10.04 -1.61 1.15
C GLY A 117 8.86 -1.75 0.21
N LEU A 118 8.38 -0.64 -0.35
CA LEU A 118 7.22 -0.61 -1.23
C LEU A 118 7.62 -0.38 -2.69
N LYS A 119 6.77 -0.87 -3.58
CA LYS A 119 6.80 -0.54 -5.00
C LYS A 119 5.65 0.44 -5.27
N TRP A 120 5.95 1.50 -6.00
CA TRP A 120 4.97 2.52 -6.38
C TRP A 120 4.39 2.21 -7.77
N GLY A 121 3.05 2.25 -7.89
CA GLY A 121 2.37 2.00 -9.16
C GLY A 121 2.65 3.05 -10.22
N GLY A 122 3.13 4.23 -9.84
CA GLY A 122 3.59 5.25 -10.78
C GLY A 122 4.82 4.83 -11.59
N ASP A 123 5.53 3.79 -11.14
CA ASP A 123 6.68 3.22 -11.84
C ASP A 123 6.32 2.01 -12.70
N TYR A 124 5.05 1.63 -12.79
CA TYR A 124 4.62 0.53 -13.67
C TYR A 124 4.91 0.87 -15.12
N ILE A 125 5.35 -0.14 -15.89
CA ILE A 125 5.72 0.06 -17.30
C ILE A 125 4.47 0.21 -18.16
N ASN A 126 3.46 -0.62 -17.94
CA ASN A 126 2.28 -0.64 -18.79
C ASN A 126 1.25 0.41 -18.35
N ARG A 127 0.39 0.06 -17.41
CA ARG A 127 -0.67 0.95 -16.95
C ARG A 127 -0.27 1.59 -15.64
N LYS A 128 -0.02 2.89 -15.66
CA LYS A 128 0.36 3.64 -14.46
C LYS A 128 -0.76 3.64 -13.44
N ASP A 129 -0.39 3.53 -12.16
CA ASP A 129 -1.33 3.55 -11.04
C ASP A 129 -0.72 4.37 -9.92
N GLU A 130 -0.79 5.70 -10.07
CA GLU A 130 -0.02 6.62 -9.23
C GLU A 130 -0.53 6.69 -7.79
N MET A 131 -1.75 6.25 -7.52
CA MET A 131 -2.29 6.16 -6.15
C MET A 131 -1.79 4.94 -5.39
N HIS A 132 -1.23 3.93 -6.09
CA HIS A 132 -1.02 2.58 -5.58
C HIS A 132 0.40 2.36 -5.05
N PHE A 133 0.48 1.77 -3.84
CA PHE A 133 1.73 1.40 -3.18
C PHE A 133 1.58 0.00 -2.61
N GLU A 134 2.56 -0.87 -2.87
CA GLU A 134 2.47 -2.28 -2.46
C GLU A 134 3.76 -2.78 -1.86
N ILE A 135 3.66 -3.75 -0.95
CA ILE A 135 4.82 -4.41 -0.36
C ILE A 135 5.58 -5.15 -1.47
N ALA A 136 6.87 -4.87 -1.59
CA ALA A 136 7.76 -5.48 -2.58
C ALA A 136 8.65 -6.59 -2.00
N LEU A 137 8.56 -6.83 -0.69
CA LEU A 137 9.44 -7.74 0.05
C LEU A 137 8.67 -8.97 0.53
N ASP A 138 9.38 -10.07 0.73
CA ASP A 138 8.81 -11.25 1.40
C ASP A 138 8.73 -11.05 2.92
N ALA A 139 8.09 -11.98 3.62
CA ALA A 139 7.84 -11.86 5.05
C ALA A 139 9.12 -11.69 5.89
N ALA A 140 10.19 -12.42 5.54
CA ALA A 140 11.45 -12.34 6.27
C ALA A 140 12.10 -10.97 6.11
N LYS A 141 12.10 -10.45 4.89
CA LYS A 141 12.67 -9.12 4.61
C LYS A 141 11.82 -8.00 5.21
N VAL A 142 10.51 -8.17 5.25
CA VAL A 142 9.61 -7.23 5.93
C VAL A 142 9.97 -7.15 7.41
N ALA A 143 10.09 -8.30 8.09
CA ALA A 143 10.42 -8.34 9.51
C ALA A 143 11.77 -7.67 9.78
N THR A 144 12.78 -7.94 8.94
CA THR A 144 14.10 -7.32 9.05
C THR A 144 14.02 -5.81 8.88
N LEU A 145 13.25 -5.34 7.89
CA LEU A 145 13.12 -3.90 7.64
C LEU A 145 12.41 -3.18 8.79
N ILE A 146 11.35 -3.78 9.34
CA ILE A 146 10.64 -3.23 10.50
C ILE A 146 11.62 -3.04 11.67
N THR A 147 12.45 -4.04 11.95
CA THR A 147 13.47 -3.96 13.00
C THR A 147 14.47 -2.86 12.71
N LYS A 148 14.98 -2.79 11.45
CA LYS A 148 15.96 -1.79 11.03
C LYS A 148 15.41 -0.37 11.17
N LEU A 149 14.15 -0.15 10.88
CA LEU A 149 13.50 1.16 10.98
C LEU A 149 13.00 1.46 12.39
N GLU A 150 13.14 0.51 13.32
CA GLU A 150 12.69 0.64 14.71
C GLU A 150 11.19 0.94 14.82
N LEU A 151 10.41 0.30 13.96
CA LEU A 151 8.96 0.48 13.95
C LEU A 151 8.27 -0.47 14.92
N ASP A 152 7.15 -0.02 15.50
CA ASP A 152 6.32 -0.85 16.36
C ASP A 152 5.60 -1.92 15.55
N ASN A 153 5.46 -3.12 16.16
CA ASN A 153 4.71 -4.22 15.58
C ASN A 153 3.24 -4.22 15.99
N ALA A 154 2.83 -3.19 16.68
CA ALA A 154 1.48 -3.10 17.22
C ALA A 154 0.42 -2.92 16.17
#